data_21e73b7c6242d4a5dabaa017d50ecb29
#
_entry.id   21e73b7c6242d4a5dabaa017d50ecb29
#
_cell.length_a   1.000
_cell.length_b   1.000
_cell.length_c   1.000
_cell.angle_alpha   90.00
_cell.angle_beta   90.00
_cell.angle_gamma   90.00
#
_symmetry.space_group_name_H-M   'P 1'
#
loop_
_entity.id
_entity.type
_entity.pdbx_description
1 polymer ?
#
loop_
_entity_poly.entity_id
_entity_poly.type
_entity_poly.pdbx_seq_one_letter_code
_entity_poly.pdbx_strand_id
1 'polypeptide(L)'
;MKKEFVILIPSYEPDEQLIKVVDSLINEELPVLVVNDGSSEQYDAVFNQIKDKIQYIKLDHNQGKGAALKEGYKNIPALFPEAKYVITADGDGQHSTNDIVKMSKLLLEKDECVLGIRPFNKSVPFRSRFGNYFSQTTRGLATKTYLKDDQCGLRGFPIRYLDELSKIKGNRYDYEINQLTSFQLRDYPIIPMEIELIYPKDNNKKTHFRNVKDTWNIQCIIAFQGLPSLISLSLLIAGLLVLYHFGYSFHHLIIFPAYLISACLTLLMWTILEPSQKPLNRVLKELLFTIIKMTSVFALMYLFTDAFKMSFFIAIPLLVILACFYNLLLSRIFVN
;
A
#
# COMPACT_ATOMS: atom_id res chain seq x y z
N MET A 1 7.69 1.69 29.74
CA MET A 1 7.69 2.33 28.41
C MET A 1 8.34 1.47 27.33
N LYS A 2 9.63 1.04 27.47
CA LYS A 2 10.31 0.26 26.41
C LYS A 2 9.70 -1.16 26.21
N LYS A 3 9.22 -1.83 27.24
CA LYS A 3 8.53 -3.14 27.13
C LYS A 3 7.13 -3.09 26.46
N GLU A 4 6.61 -1.89 26.23
CA GLU A 4 5.33 -1.72 25.52
C GLU A 4 5.49 -1.86 24.00
N PHE A 5 6.74 -1.97 23.50
CA PHE A 5 7.06 -2.13 22.09
C PHE A 5 7.71 -3.48 21.82
N VAL A 6 7.47 -4.01 20.62
CA VAL A 6 8.19 -5.15 20.07
C VAL A 6 8.67 -4.77 18.67
N ILE A 7 9.96 -4.97 18.42
CA ILE A 7 10.53 -4.80 17.08
C ILE A 7 10.51 -6.15 16.37
N LEU A 8 9.70 -6.26 15.33
CA LEU A 8 9.55 -7.48 14.52
C LEU A 8 10.42 -7.39 13.27
N ILE A 9 11.37 -8.30 13.14
CA ILE A 9 12.32 -8.37 12.03
C ILE A 9 12.14 -9.68 11.27
N PRO A 10 11.50 -9.69 10.09
CA PRO A 10 11.54 -10.84 9.18
C PRO A 10 12.93 -10.95 8.56
N SER A 11 13.50 -12.14 8.53
CA SER A 11 14.86 -12.36 8.04
C SER A 11 14.97 -13.64 7.21
N TYR A 12 15.58 -13.53 6.03
CA TYR A 12 15.89 -14.67 5.17
C TYR A 12 17.31 -14.52 4.61
N GLU A 13 18.16 -15.53 4.88
CA GLU A 13 19.55 -15.56 4.45
C GLU A 13 20.31 -14.25 4.80
N PRO A 14 20.33 -13.85 6.10
CA PRO A 14 20.91 -12.59 6.52
C PRO A 14 22.44 -12.59 6.44
N ASP A 15 22.98 -11.38 6.32
CA ASP A 15 24.40 -11.12 6.57
C ASP A 15 24.63 -10.63 8.01
N GLU A 16 25.87 -10.27 8.33
CA GLU A 16 26.26 -9.73 9.65
C GLU A 16 25.58 -8.42 10.03
N GLN A 17 24.91 -7.77 9.08
CA GLN A 17 24.19 -6.54 9.35
C GLN A 17 23.01 -6.78 10.30
N LEU A 18 22.36 -7.96 10.21
CA LEU A 18 21.29 -8.33 11.14
C LEU A 18 21.79 -8.30 12.61
N ILE A 19 23.01 -8.77 12.86
CA ILE A 19 23.60 -8.78 14.22
C ILE A 19 23.73 -7.33 14.71
N LYS A 20 24.26 -6.43 13.89
CA LYS A 20 24.43 -5.01 14.24
C LYS A 20 23.09 -4.32 14.51
N VAL A 21 22.07 -4.61 13.71
CA VAL A 21 20.71 -4.09 13.91
C VAL A 21 20.16 -4.57 15.25
N VAL A 22 20.23 -5.88 15.52
CA VAL A 22 19.73 -6.46 16.77
C VAL A 22 20.48 -5.91 17.97
N ASP A 23 21.81 -5.87 17.94
CA ASP A 23 22.61 -5.34 19.06
C ASP A 23 22.31 -3.86 19.32
N SER A 24 22.10 -3.05 18.28
CA SER A 24 21.72 -1.63 18.44
C SER A 24 20.34 -1.47 19.09
N LEU A 25 19.38 -2.33 18.78
CA LEU A 25 18.05 -2.31 19.38
C LEU A 25 18.07 -2.78 20.85
N ILE A 26 18.87 -3.80 21.16
CA ILE A 26 19.07 -4.29 22.53
C ILE A 26 19.73 -3.21 23.39
N ASN A 27 20.71 -2.48 22.86
CA ASN A 27 21.33 -1.36 23.56
C ASN A 27 20.34 -0.23 23.91
N GLU A 28 19.28 -0.10 23.11
CA GLU A 28 18.14 0.78 23.41
C GLU A 28 17.09 0.09 24.31
N GLU A 29 17.36 -1.12 24.82
CA GLU A 29 16.44 -1.92 25.65
C GLU A 29 15.09 -2.19 24.98
N LEU A 30 15.05 -2.25 23.65
CA LEU A 30 13.85 -2.57 22.87
C LEU A 30 13.73 -4.09 22.72
N PRO A 31 12.59 -4.70 23.09
CA PRO A 31 12.32 -6.11 22.84
C PRO A 31 12.30 -6.42 21.35
N VAL A 32 13.00 -7.47 20.95
CA VAL A 32 13.14 -7.86 19.54
C VAL A 32 12.60 -9.27 19.32
N LEU A 33 11.83 -9.45 18.25
CA LEU A 33 11.43 -10.74 17.70
C LEU A 33 12.00 -10.86 16.29
N VAL A 34 12.87 -11.82 16.08
CA VAL A 34 13.34 -12.19 14.73
C VAL A 34 12.61 -13.43 14.25
N VAL A 35 12.02 -13.35 13.07
CA VAL A 35 11.41 -14.48 12.39
C VAL A 35 12.29 -14.88 11.19
N ASN A 36 12.98 -16.01 11.32
CA ASN A 36 13.76 -16.62 10.25
C ASN A 36 12.82 -17.32 9.26
N ASP A 37 12.72 -16.81 8.06
CA ASP A 37 11.87 -17.33 6.97
C ASP A 37 12.53 -18.54 6.28
N GLY A 38 12.92 -19.56 7.05
CA GLY A 38 13.45 -20.81 6.52
C GLY A 38 14.80 -20.68 5.82
N SER A 39 15.72 -19.90 6.39
CA SER A 39 17.10 -19.82 5.88
C SER A 39 17.82 -21.16 5.99
N SER A 40 18.70 -21.46 5.03
CA SER A 40 19.53 -22.66 5.03
C SER A 40 20.57 -22.63 6.15
N GLU A 41 21.09 -23.82 6.51
CA GLU A 41 22.02 -24.02 7.65
C GLU A 41 23.29 -23.16 7.58
N GLN A 42 23.75 -22.81 6.39
CA GLN A 42 24.92 -21.92 6.22
C GLN A 42 24.76 -20.54 6.87
N TYR A 43 23.53 -20.11 7.15
CA TYR A 43 23.22 -18.83 7.83
C TYR A 43 23.00 -19.00 9.35
N ASP A 44 23.00 -20.23 9.87
CA ASP A 44 22.81 -20.46 11.28
C ASP A 44 23.89 -19.79 12.16
N ALA A 45 25.09 -19.58 11.61
CA ALA A 45 26.16 -18.85 12.30
C ALA A 45 25.77 -17.39 12.65
N VAL A 46 24.97 -16.73 11.80
CA VAL A 46 24.46 -15.37 12.06
C VAL A 46 23.37 -15.43 13.14
N PHE A 47 22.39 -16.31 12.99
CA PHE A 47 21.30 -16.43 13.97
C PHE A 47 21.78 -16.88 15.36
N ASN A 48 22.76 -17.75 15.44
CA ASN A 48 23.34 -18.25 16.70
C ASN A 48 23.96 -17.14 17.55
N GLN A 49 24.40 -16.02 16.95
CA GLN A 49 24.96 -14.89 17.70
C GLN A 49 23.89 -14.01 18.35
N ILE A 50 22.64 -14.11 17.93
CA ILE A 50 21.54 -13.25 18.40
C ILE A 50 20.44 -14.00 19.13
N LYS A 51 20.17 -15.27 18.81
CA LYS A 51 19.00 -16.04 19.29
C LYS A 51 18.84 -16.10 20.80
N ASP A 52 19.96 -16.09 21.56
CA ASP A 52 19.93 -16.15 23.02
C ASP A 52 19.66 -14.78 23.67
N LYS A 53 19.69 -13.69 22.90
CA LYS A 53 19.47 -12.33 23.36
C LYS A 53 18.05 -11.82 23.07
N ILE A 54 17.29 -12.51 22.22
CA ILE A 54 16.01 -12.06 21.67
C ILE A 54 14.99 -13.20 21.65
N GLN A 55 13.74 -12.90 21.29
CA GLN A 55 12.81 -13.95 20.88
C GLN A 55 13.08 -14.33 19.41
N TYR A 56 13.11 -15.62 19.12
CA TYR A 56 13.46 -16.16 17.82
C TYR A 56 12.49 -17.24 17.37
N ILE A 57 11.99 -17.12 16.15
CA ILE A 57 11.14 -18.12 15.49
C ILE A 57 11.81 -18.53 14.19
N LYS A 58 11.88 -19.83 13.88
CA LYS A 58 12.34 -20.36 12.58
C LYS A 58 11.20 -21.07 11.88
N LEU A 59 10.94 -20.69 10.63
CA LEU A 59 10.02 -21.40 9.75
C LEU A 59 10.75 -22.58 9.07
N ASP A 60 10.01 -23.62 8.72
CA ASP A 60 10.58 -24.84 8.14
C ASP A 60 11.19 -24.59 6.76
N HIS A 61 10.63 -23.65 5.98
CA HIS A 61 11.10 -23.29 4.65
C HIS A 61 10.70 -21.84 4.31
N ASN A 62 11.33 -21.27 3.29
CA ASN A 62 11.02 -19.91 2.82
C ASN A 62 9.58 -19.80 2.31
N GLN A 63 8.78 -19.03 3.02
CA GLN A 63 7.39 -18.73 2.69
C GLN A 63 7.22 -17.27 2.23
N GLY A 64 8.22 -16.44 2.45
CA GLY A 64 8.29 -15.02 2.06
C GLY A 64 8.10 -14.05 3.22
N LYS A 65 8.57 -12.82 3.03
CA LYS A 65 8.57 -11.74 4.04
C LYS A 65 7.22 -11.56 4.72
N GLY A 66 6.12 -11.56 3.92
CA GLY A 66 4.77 -11.42 4.45
C GLY A 66 4.34 -12.58 5.35
N ALA A 67 4.76 -13.81 5.05
CA ALA A 67 4.50 -14.98 5.90
C ALA A 67 5.24 -14.87 7.23
N ALA A 68 6.52 -14.49 7.20
CA ALA A 68 7.31 -14.25 8.40
C ALA A 68 6.73 -13.15 9.29
N LEU A 69 6.27 -12.03 8.70
CA LEU A 69 5.58 -10.97 9.44
C LEU A 69 4.30 -11.48 10.10
N LYS A 70 3.46 -12.23 9.36
CA LYS A 70 2.22 -12.80 9.90
C LYS A 70 2.48 -13.78 11.04
N GLU A 71 3.51 -14.58 10.93
CA GLU A 71 3.90 -15.51 12.01
C GLU A 71 4.35 -14.72 13.25
N GLY A 72 5.14 -13.66 13.06
CA GLY A 72 5.49 -12.75 14.15
C GLY A 72 4.26 -12.15 14.83
N TYR A 73 3.31 -11.60 14.07
CA TYR A 73 2.09 -11.01 14.63
C TYR A 73 1.26 -11.99 15.45
N LYS A 74 1.15 -13.26 15.03
CA LYS A 74 0.43 -14.29 15.78
C LYS A 74 1.07 -14.61 17.12
N ASN A 75 2.41 -14.60 17.19
CA ASN A 75 3.15 -15.01 18.36
C ASN A 75 3.43 -13.88 19.36
N ILE A 76 3.41 -12.60 18.92
CA ILE A 76 3.68 -11.44 19.78
C ILE A 76 2.82 -11.43 21.06
N PRO A 77 1.49 -11.66 21.05
CA PRO A 77 0.69 -11.61 22.27
C PRO A 77 1.12 -12.62 23.35
N ALA A 78 1.62 -13.79 22.93
CA ALA A 78 2.11 -14.83 23.86
C ALA A 78 3.53 -14.57 24.33
N LEU A 79 4.42 -14.11 23.43
CA LEU A 79 5.83 -13.89 23.74
C LEU A 79 6.08 -12.57 24.48
N PHE A 80 5.23 -11.56 24.27
CA PHE A 80 5.37 -10.21 24.82
C PHE A 80 4.03 -9.70 25.37
N PRO A 81 3.56 -10.22 26.50
CA PRO A 81 2.23 -9.90 27.05
C PRO A 81 2.08 -8.42 27.48
N GLU A 82 3.19 -7.72 27.72
CA GLU A 82 3.18 -6.29 28.09
C GLU A 82 3.20 -5.36 26.86
N ALA A 83 3.42 -5.91 25.65
CA ALA A 83 3.51 -5.10 24.46
C ALA A 83 2.15 -4.48 24.09
N LYS A 84 2.17 -3.23 23.70
CA LYS A 84 1.01 -2.48 23.17
C LYS A 84 1.17 -2.13 21.69
N TYR A 85 2.41 -2.14 21.22
CA TYR A 85 2.78 -1.74 19.86
C TYR A 85 3.79 -2.71 19.27
N VAL A 86 3.68 -2.93 17.96
CA VAL A 86 4.68 -3.62 17.16
C VAL A 86 5.26 -2.66 16.13
N ILE A 87 6.57 -2.67 15.96
CA ILE A 87 7.28 -1.94 14.91
C ILE A 87 7.98 -2.98 14.03
N THR A 88 7.66 -3.00 12.73
CA THR A 88 8.37 -3.85 11.76
C THR A 88 9.58 -3.09 11.24
N ALA A 89 10.70 -3.78 11.08
CA ALA A 89 11.92 -3.24 10.50
C ALA A 89 12.63 -4.31 9.67
N ASP A 90 13.39 -3.90 8.65
CA ASP A 90 14.21 -4.81 7.86
C ASP A 90 15.55 -5.08 8.56
N GLY A 91 16.06 -6.31 8.43
CA GLY A 91 17.32 -6.72 9.05
C GLY A 91 18.59 -6.29 8.30
N ASP A 92 18.45 -5.50 7.22
CA ASP A 92 19.54 -5.09 6.34
C ASP A 92 20.21 -3.76 6.76
N GLY A 93 19.73 -3.15 7.84
CA GLY A 93 20.26 -1.90 8.39
C GLY A 93 19.86 -0.64 7.62
N GLN A 94 18.86 -0.69 6.75
CA GLN A 94 18.34 0.49 6.06
C GLN A 94 17.45 1.36 6.97
N HIS A 95 17.04 0.85 8.13
CA HIS A 95 16.26 1.58 9.13
C HIS A 95 17.15 1.91 10.34
N SER A 96 17.33 3.20 10.63
CA SER A 96 18.13 3.60 11.79
C SER A 96 17.41 3.29 13.10
N THR A 97 18.18 2.95 14.14
CA THR A 97 17.63 2.76 15.49
C THR A 97 16.97 4.07 15.99
N ASN A 98 17.50 5.24 15.61
CA ASN A 98 16.91 6.53 15.94
C ASN A 98 15.50 6.69 15.34
N ASP A 99 15.28 6.25 14.10
CA ASP A 99 13.95 6.29 13.48
C ASP A 99 12.98 5.33 14.14
N ILE A 100 13.45 4.15 14.57
CA ILE A 100 12.63 3.19 15.33
C ILE A 100 12.22 3.80 16.68
N VAL A 101 13.14 4.43 17.41
CA VAL A 101 12.85 5.16 18.65
C VAL A 101 11.92 6.35 18.42
N LYS A 102 12.08 7.07 17.31
CA LYS A 102 11.18 8.18 16.94
C LYS A 102 9.76 7.64 16.65
N MET A 103 9.68 6.52 15.94
CA MET A 103 8.39 5.85 15.65
C MET A 103 7.70 5.38 16.93
N SER A 104 8.43 4.84 17.89
CA SER A 104 7.85 4.41 19.17
C SER A 104 7.22 5.58 19.94
N LYS A 105 7.85 6.75 19.95
CA LYS A 105 7.27 7.95 20.57
C LYS A 105 5.99 8.40 19.86
N LEU A 106 5.99 8.38 18.53
CA LEU A 106 4.83 8.77 17.74
C LEU A 106 3.66 7.79 17.91
N LEU A 107 3.94 6.49 18.05
CA LEU A 107 2.93 5.48 18.37
C LEU A 107 2.27 5.72 19.74
N LEU A 108 3.05 6.09 20.76
CA LEU A 108 2.51 6.45 22.08
C LEU A 108 1.61 7.69 22.03
N GLU A 109 1.99 8.66 21.20
CA GLU A 109 1.24 9.92 21.09
C GLU A 109 -0.05 9.76 20.30
N LYS A 110 -0.01 9.04 19.19
CA LYS A 110 -1.12 8.96 18.23
C LYS A 110 -2.00 7.73 18.40
N ASP A 111 -1.46 6.65 18.96
CA ASP A 111 -2.10 5.32 19.08
C ASP A 111 -2.71 4.80 17.75
N GLU A 112 -2.07 5.11 16.62
CA GLU A 112 -2.50 4.75 15.28
C GLU A 112 -1.36 4.16 14.45
N CYS A 113 -1.65 3.64 13.26
CA CYS A 113 -0.63 3.13 12.35
C CYS A 113 0.34 4.24 11.95
N VAL A 114 1.65 3.99 12.07
CA VAL A 114 2.71 4.89 11.61
C VAL A 114 3.47 4.25 10.46
N LEU A 115 3.65 5.00 9.37
CA LEU A 115 4.40 4.58 8.19
C LEU A 115 5.65 5.43 8.02
N GLY A 116 6.81 4.79 7.98
CA GLY A 116 8.06 5.44 7.60
C GLY A 116 8.00 5.90 6.15
N ILE A 117 8.40 7.15 5.89
CA ILE A 117 8.45 7.75 4.56
C ILE A 117 9.87 8.18 4.26
N ARG A 118 10.44 7.62 3.21
CA ARG A 118 11.78 7.98 2.73
C ARG A 118 11.71 9.27 1.90
N PRO A 119 12.59 10.25 2.14
CA PRO A 119 12.65 11.44 1.31
C PRO A 119 13.26 11.10 -0.06
N PHE A 120 12.43 10.97 -1.10
CA PHE A 120 12.90 10.75 -2.47
C PHE A 120 13.38 12.06 -3.11
N ASN A 121 14.52 12.57 -2.63
CA ASN A 121 15.17 13.75 -3.17
C ASN A 121 16.10 13.41 -4.37
N LYS A 122 16.83 14.41 -4.87
CA LYS A 122 17.71 14.24 -6.05
C LYS A 122 18.88 13.26 -5.84
N SER A 123 19.21 12.91 -4.58
CA SER A 123 20.27 11.93 -4.27
C SER A 123 19.85 10.47 -4.54
N VAL A 124 18.53 10.20 -4.67
CA VAL A 124 18.01 8.87 -4.96
C VAL A 124 18.19 8.54 -6.44
N PRO A 125 18.68 7.35 -6.81
CA PRO A 125 18.81 6.92 -8.21
C PRO A 125 17.48 7.10 -8.96
N PHE A 126 17.56 7.62 -10.20
CA PHE A 126 16.37 7.92 -11.03
C PHE A 126 15.44 6.70 -11.16
N ARG A 127 15.99 5.50 -11.32
CA ARG A 127 15.23 4.25 -11.45
C ARG A 127 14.33 4.00 -10.20
N SER A 128 14.87 4.21 -9.00
CA SER A 128 14.11 4.04 -7.75
C SER A 128 13.03 5.11 -7.60
N ARG A 129 13.34 6.37 -7.94
CA ARG A 129 12.34 7.46 -7.94
C ARG A 129 11.21 7.18 -8.92
N PHE A 130 11.56 6.78 -10.15
CA PHE A 130 10.56 6.47 -11.17
C PHE A 130 9.69 5.28 -10.76
N GLY A 131 10.28 4.21 -10.23
CA GLY A 131 9.54 3.04 -9.76
C GLY A 131 8.55 3.39 -8.65
N ASN A 132 8.98 4.19 -7.65
CA ASN A 132 8.11 4.63 -6.57
C ASN A 132 6.99 5.57 -7.07
N TYR A 133 7.32 6.55 -7.92
CA TYR A 133 6.32 7.44 -8.52
C TYR A 133 5.30 6.66 -9.37
N PHE A 134 5.75 5.69 -10.15
CA PHE A 134 4.90 4.83 -10.96
C PHE A 134 3.96 4.00 -10.08
N SER A 135 4.48 3.35 -9.02
CA SER A 135 3.68 2.58 -8.06
C SER A 135 2.62 3.45 -7.37
N GLN A 136 3.01 4.63 -6.88
CA GLN A 136 2.07 5.58 -6.25
C GLN A 136 0.97 6.04 -7.22
N THR A 137 1.34 6.35 -8.46
CA THR A 137 0.40 6.84 -9.48
C THR A 137 -0.58 5.75 -9.88
N THR A 138 -0.09 4.54 -10.19
CA THR A 138 -0.95 3.41 -10.57
C THR A 138 -1.89 3.02 -9.43
N ARG A 139 -1.39 3.04 -8.19
CA ARG A 139 -2.20 2.79 -7.01
C ARG A 139 -3.25 3.89 -6.81
N GLY A 140 -2.88 5.16 -6.89
CA GLY A 140 -3.82 6.28 -6.77
C GLY A 140 -4.94 6.22 -7.82
N LEU A 141 -4.62 5.85 -9.05
CA LEU A 141 -5.60 5.63 -10.11
C LEU A 141 -6.53 4.45 -9.83
N ALA A 142 -5.96 3.35 -9.34
CA ALA A 142 -6.67 2.10 -9.13
C ALA A 142 -7.55 2.13 -7.87
N THR A 143 -6.98 2.51 -6.73
CA THR A 143 -7.61 2.38 -5.40
C THR A 143 -8.17 3.69 -4.85
N LYS A 144 -7.93 4.82 -5.53
CA LYS A 144 -8.24 6.17 -5.05
C LYS A 144 -7.57 6.48 -3.69
N THR A 145 -6.43 5.86 -3.42
CA THR A 145 -5.66 6.04 -2.20
C THR A 145 -4.25 6.50 -2.55
N TYR A 146 -3.71 7.47 -1.82
CA TYR A 146 -2.38 8.01 -2.07
C TYR A 146 -1.51 7.86 -0.82
N LEU A 147 -0.31 7.30 -0.99
CA LEU A 147 0.73 7.29 0.03
C LEU A 147 2.04 7.75 -0.60
N LYS A 148 2.82 8.56 0.13
CA LYS A 148 4.09 9.09 -0.37
C LYS A 148 5.16 8.00 -0.57
N ASP A 149 5.14 6.95 0.24
CA ASP A 149 6.03 5.78 0.11
C ASP A 149 5.25 4.53 0.54
N ASP A 150 4.96 3.65 -0.41
CA ASP A 150 4.22 2.41 -0.18
C ASP A 150 5.12 1.17 -0.04
N GLN A 151 6.44 1.35 -0.20
CA GLN A 151 7.43 0.28 -0.20
C GLN A 151 8.34 0.31 1.03
N CYS A 152 8.14 1.24 1.97
CA CYS A 152 8.91 1.28 3.20
C CYS A 152 8.48 0.14 4.13
N GLY A 153 9.46 -0.62 4.65
CA GLY A 153 9.26 -1.73 5.59
C GLY A 153 9.18 -1.27 7.05
N LEU A 154 9.58 -0.02 7.36
CA LEU A 154 9.46 0.53 8.70
C LEU A 154 8.03 0.98 8.96
N ARG A 155 7.30 0.22 9.77
CA ARG A 155 5.88 0.43 10.07
C ARG A 155 5.60 0.15 11.53
N GLY A 156 4.77 0.96 12.14
CA GLY A 156 4.34 0.78 13.53
C GLY A 156 2.84 0.57 13.63
N PHE A 157 2.41 -0.36 14.49
CA PHE A 157 1.00 -0.69 14.68
C PHE A 157 0.67 -0.89 16.15
N PRO A 158 -0.47 -0.37 16.65
CA PRO A 158 -1.08 -0.85 17.86
C PRO A 158 -1.42 -2.34 17.80
N ILE A 159 -1.27 -3.05 18.91
CA ILE A 159 -1.52 -4.50 18.99
C ILE A 159 -2.95 -4.89 18.61
N ARG A 160 -3.93 -4.00 18.79
CA ARG A 160 -5.31 -4.24 18.38
C ARG A 160 -5.47 -4.62 16.89
N TYR A 161 -4.48 -4.31 16.04
CA TYR A 161 -4.51 -4.66 14.63
C TYR A 161 -3.84 -6.01 14.28
N LEU A 162 -3.18 -6.69 15.23
CA LEU A 162 -2.39 -7.90 14.93
C LEU A 162 -3.20 -9.04 14.35
N ASP A 163 -4.42 -9.27 14.88
CA ASP A 163 -5.30 -10.31 14.35
C ASP A 163 -5.66 -10.04 12.89
N GLU A 164 -5.99 -8.81 12.55
CA GLU A 164 -6.25 -8.40 11.19
C GLU A 164 -5.01 -8.51 10.29
N LEU A 165 -3.87 -7.96 10.75
CA LEU A 165 -2.59 -8.02 10.04
C LEU A 165 -2.20 -9.46 9.72
N SER A 166 -2.45 -10.40 10.63
CA SER A 166 -2.15 -11.83 10.43
C SER A 166 -2.98 -12.49 9.32
N LYS A 167 -4.16 -11.93 8.99
CA LYS A 167 -5.13 -12.47 8.01
C LYS A 167 -5.04 -11.84 6.63
N ILE A 168 -4.30 -10.74 6.48
CA ILE A 168 -4.14 -10.05 5.18
C ILE A 168 -3.49 -11.00 4.17
N LYS A 169 -4.03 -10.99 2.94
CA LYS A 169 -3.52 -11.81 1.83
C LYS A 169 -2.12 -11.41 1.40
N GLY A 170 -1.39 -12.36 0.84
CA GLY A 170 -0.02 -12.18 0.38
C GLY A 170 0.99 -12.78 1.37
N ASN A 171 2.07 -13.35 0.84
CA ASN A 171 3.11 -13.99 1.66
C ASN A 171 4.50 -13.41 1.40
N ARG A 172 4.67 -12.62 0.33
CA ARG A 172 5.95 -12.02 -0.04
C ARG A 172 5.87 -10.49 0.07
N TYR A 173 6.46 -9.76 -0.84
CA TYR A 173 6.42 -8.28 -0.90
C TYR A 173 5.02 -7.73 -1.23
N ASP A 174 4.16 -8.55 -1.83
CA ASP A 174 2.74 -8.28 -2.05
C ASP A 174 1.96 -8.05 -0.76
N TYR A 175 2.37 -8.69 0.34
CA TYR A 175 1.76 -8.53 1.65
C TYR A 175 1.80 -7.06 2.12
N GLU A 176 2.93 -6.39 1.98
CA GLU A 176 3.12 -5.01 2.45
C GLU A 176 2.23 -4.02 1.69
N ILE A 177 1.98 -4.26 0.40
CA ILE A 177 1.05 -3.47 -0.40
C ILE A 177 -0.40 -3.74 0.02
N ASN A 178 -0.78 -5.01 0.19
CA ASN A 178 -2.11 -5.40 0.64
C ASN A 178 -2.42 -4.84 2.04
N GLN A 179 -1.44 -4.82 2.94
CA GLN A 179 -1.55 -4.26 4.28
C GLN A 179 -1.94 -2.78 4.23
N LEU A 180 -1.19 -1.95 3.51
CA LEU A 180 -1.48 -0.52 3.39
C LEU A 180 -2.82 -0.28 2.69
N THR A 181 -3.12 -1.04 1.65
CA THR A 181 -4.41 -0.92 0.96
C THR A 181 -5.58 -1.33 1.86
N SER A 182 -5.44 -2.42 2.63
CA SER A 182 -6.47 -2.84 3.59
C SER A 182 -6.76 -1.74 4.62
N PHE A 183 -5.72 -1.15 5.19
CA PHE A 183 -5.85 -0.05 6.14
C PHE A 183 -6.52 1.18 5.54
N GLN A 184 -6.11 1.57 4.33
CA GLN A 184 -6.71 2.70 3.63
C GLN A 184 -8.18 2.45 3.24
N LEU A 185 -8.52 1.24 2.79
CA LEU A 185 -9.90 0.91 2.41
C LEU A 185 -10.86 0.88 3.62
N ARG A 186 -10.32 0.66 4.82
CA ARG A 186 -11.08 0.71 6.09
C ARG A 186 -11.07 2.07 6.77
N ASP A 187 -10.47 3.08 6.15
CA ASP A 187 -10.25 4.41 6.70
C ASP A 187 -9.50 4.40 8.06
N TYR A 188 -8.59 3.42 8.26
CA TYR A 188 -7.69 3.45 9.40
C TYR A 188 -6.65 4.55 9.21
N PRO A 189 -6.42 5.40 10.21
CA PRO A 189 -5.44 6.44 10.12
C PRO A 189 -4.04 5.87 9.89
N ILE A 190 -3.32 6.43 8.93
CA ILE A 190 -1.90 6.12 8.66
C ILE A 190 -1.11 7.41 8.82
N ILE A 191 -0.35 7.50 9.89
CA ILE A 191 0.46 8.68 10.20
C ILE A 191 1.81 8.58 9.49
N PRO A 192 2.13 9.50 8.57
CA PRO A 192 3.41 9.50 7.90
C PRO A 192 4.51 10.03 8.83
N MET A 193 5.67 9.36 8.86
CA MET A 193 6.85 9.79 9.60
C MET A 193 8.06 9.80 8.66
N GLU A 194 8.67 10.94 8.47
CA GLU A 194 9.91 11.01 7.68
C GLU A 194 11.05 10.30 8.41
N ILE A 195 11.75 9.44 7.66
CA ILE A 195 12.89 8.64 8.14
C ILE A 195 14.15 8.98 7.37
N GLU A 196 15.29 8.65 7.95
CA GLU A 196 16.58 8.77 7.29
C GLU A 196 16.67 7.79 6.11
N LEU A 197 17.22 8.24 5.00
CA LEU A 197 17.46 7.40 3.83
C LEU A 197 18.88 6.83 3.90
N ILE A 198 19.00 5.59 4.33
CA ILE A 198 20.28 4.88 4.42
C ILE A 198 20.46 3.99 3.19
N TYR A 199 21.46 4.29 2.38
CA TYR A 199 21.89 3.41 1.30
C TYR A 199 23.05 2.53 1.76
N PRO A 200 22.99 1.22 1.51
CA PRO A 200 24.14 0.35 1.73
C PRO A 200 25.35 0.85 0.92
N LYS A 201 26.52 0.98 1.57
CA LYS A 201 27.74 1.45 0.91
C LYS A 201 28.25 0.49 -0.17
N ASP A 202 27.88 -0.78 -0.11
CA ASP A 202 28.26 -1.79 -1.08
C ASP A 202 27.13 -2.10 -2.06
N ASN A 203 27.36 -1.84 -3.35
CA ASN A 203 26.45 -2.19 -4.45
C ASN A 203 26.23 -3.72 -4.63
N ASN A 204 26.86 -4.56 -3.81
CA ASN A 204 26.84 -6.02 -3.90
C ASN A 204 25.82 -6.71 -2.99
N LYS A 205 24.91 -5.99 -2.32
CA LYS A 205 23.89 -6.66 -1.50
C LYS A 205 22.92 -7.43 -2.39
N LYS A 206 22.86 -8.74 -2.16
CA LYS A 206 21.84 -9.62 -2.74
C LYS A 206 20.46 -9.17 -2.23
N THR A 207 19.71 -8.48 -3.07
CA THR A 207 18.30 -8.25 -2.80
C THR A 207 17.51 -9.51 -3.14
N HIS A 208 16.69 -10.00 -2.23
CA HIS A 208 15.78 -11.12 -2.46
C HIS A 208 14.52 -10.70 -3.24
N PHE A 209 14.40 -9.42 -3.56
CA PHE A 209 13.35 -8.88 -4.41
C PHE A 209 13.58 -9.27 -5.87
N ARG A 210 12.67 -10.06 -6.43
CA ARG A 210 12.71 -10.49 -7.85
C ARG A 210 12.12 -9.39 -8.71
N ASN A 211 12.96 -8.46 -9.17
CA ASN A 211 12.56 -7.20 -9.82
C ASN A 211 11.38 -7.32 -10.80
N VAL A 212 11.37 -8.31 -11.68
CA VAL A 212 10.29 -8.47 -12.68
C VAL A 212 9.07 -9.15 -12.08
N LYS A 213 9.25 -10.31 -11.41
CA LYS A 213 8.15 -11.14 -10.92
C LYS A 213 7.39 -10.47 -9.76
N ASP A 214 8.11 -9.93 -8.79
CA ASP A 214 7.49 -9.29 -7.63
C ASP A 214 6.84 -7.96 -8.02
N THR A 215 7.48 -7.18 -8.92
CA THR A 215 6.86 -5.97 -9.49
C THR A 215 5.59 -6.33 -10.27
N TRP A 216 5.60 -7.37 -11.10
CA TRP A 216 4.42 -7.81 -11.84
C TRP A 216 3.29 -8.22 -10.90
N ASN A 217 3.59 -9.03 -9.88
CA ASN A 217 2.61 -9.43 -8.89
C ASN A 217 2.00 -8.23 -8.16
N ILE A 218 2.82 -7.26 -7.74
CA ILE A 218 2.37 -6.01 -7.13
C ILE A 218 1.43 -5.25 -8.07
N GLN A 219 1.79 -5.11 -9.34
CA GLN A 219 0.96 -4.41 -10.33
C GLN A 219 -0.35 -5.15 -10.61
N CYS A 220 -0.34 -6.47 -10.66
CA CYS A 220 -1.57 -7.27 -10.79
C CYS A 220 -2.51 -7.07 -9.58
N ILE A 221 -1.96 -6.99 -8.37
CA ILE A 221 -2.75 -6.74 -7.15
C ILE A 221 -3.36 -5.34 -7.19
N ILE A 222 -2.57 -4.32 -7.53
CA ILE A 222 -3.05 -2.94 -7.67
C ILE A 222 -4.14 -2.88 -8.75
N ALA A 223 -3.96 -3.52 -9.89
CA ALA A 223 -4.96 -3.58 -10.96
C ALA A 223 -6.25 -4.27 -10.50
N PHE A 224 -6.14 -5.39 -9.77
CA PHE A 224 -7.30 -6.10 -9.22
C PHE A 224 -8.06 -5.24 -8.19
N GLN A 225 -7.33 -4.58 -7.29
CA GLN A 225 -7.92 -3.65 -6.33
C GLN A 225 -8.58 -2.44 -7.01
N GLY A 226 -8.04 -2.03 -8.17
CA GLY A 226 -8.56 -0.96 -9.00
C GLY A 226 -9.64 -1.38 -10.00
N LEU A 227 -10.03 -2.65 -10.04
CA LEU A 227 -10.98 -3.18 -11.02
C LEU A 227 -12.29 -2.37 -11.11
N PRO A 228 -12.90 -1.88 -10.00
CA PRO A 228 -14.08 -1.03 -10.08
C PRO A 228 -13.85 0.27 -10.86
N SER A 229 -12.68 0.89 -10.65
CA SER A 229 -12.29 2.10 -11.37
C SER A 229 -12.07 1.84 -12.86
N LEU A 230 -11.46 0.70 -13.21
CA LEU A 230 -11.21 0.27 -14.58
C LEU A 230 -12.53 -0.07 -15.30
N ILE A 231 -13.43 -0.80 -14.65
CA ILE A 231 -14.77 -1.09 -15.21
C ILE A 231 -15.56 0.19 -15.40
N SER A 232 -15.57 1.09 -14.42
CA SER A 232 -16.22 2.41 -14.53
C SER A 232 -15.67 3.22 -15.70
N LEU A 233 -14.36 3.20 -15.95
CA LEU A 233 -13.73 3.87 -17.09
C LEU A 233 -14.10 3.20 -18.42
N SER A 234 -14.11 1.88 -18.46
CA SER A 234 -14.49 1.12 -19.66
C SER A 234 -15.95 1.35 -20.05
N LEU A 235 -16.85 1.38 -19.06
CA LEU A 235 -18.25 1.73 -19.28
C LEU A 235 -18.40 3.17 -19.79
N LEU A 236 -17.61 4.12 -19.26
CA LEU A 236 -17.58 5.49 -19.75
C LEU A 236 -17.20 5.53 -21.24
N ILE A 237 -16.12 4.88 -21.62
CA ILE A 237 -15.66 4.82 -23.02
C ILE A 237 -16.72 4.18 -23.90
N ALA A 238 -17.29 3.05 -23.48
CA ALA A 238 -18.35 2.36 -24.22
C ALA A 238 -19.57 3.28 -24.41
N GLY A 239 -20.01 3.95 -23.36
CA GLY A 239 -21.12 4.93 -23.44
C GLY A 239 -20.83 6.07 -24.41
N LEU A 240 -19.63 6.61 -24.40
CA LEU A 240 -19.18 7.66 -25.32
C LEU A 240 -19.15 7.16 -26.78
N LEU A 241 -18.71 5.93 -27.03
CA LEU A 241 -18.72 5.32 -28.38
C LEU A 241 -20.13 5.05 -28.88
N VAL A 242 -21.04 4.60 -28.03
CA VAL A 242 -22.45 4.42 -28.37
C VAL A 242 -23.09 5.76 -28.77
N LEU A 243 -22.84 6.82 -27.99
CA LEU A 243 -23.31 8.17 -28.34
C LEU A 243 -22.76 8.65 -29.69
N TYR A 244 -21.49 8.36 -29.96
CA TYR A 244 -20.90 8.68 -31.27
C TYR A 244 -21.59 7.95 -32.42
N HIS A 245 -21.92 6.69 -32.26
CA HIS A 245 -22.49 5.86 -33.31
C HIS A 245 -23.94 6.24 -33.66
N PHE A 246 -24.75 6.60 -32.67
CA PHE A 246 -26.18 6.87 -32.84
C PHE A 246 -26.55 8.34 -33.08
N GLY A 247 -25.57 9.25 -33.11
CA GLY A 247 -25.80 10.68 -33.39
C GLY A 247 -26.37 11.48 -32.21
N TYR A 248 -26.17 12.79 -32.24
CA TYR A 248 -26.13 13.66 -31.08
C TYR A 248 -27.47 14.20 -30.52
N SER A 249 -28.63 14.00 -31.11
CA SER A 249 -29.68 14.99 -30.90
C SER A 249 -30.62 14.80 -29.69
N PHE A 250 -30.99 13.61 -29.28
CA PHE A 250 -31.96 13.45 -28.16
C PHE A 250 -31.58 12.34 -27.14
N HIS A 251 -30.68 11.49 -27.51
CA HIS A 251 -30.39 10.27 -26.75
C HIS A 251 -29.45 10.51 -25.53
N HIS A 252 -28.83 11.68 -25.44
CA HIS A 252 -27.97 12.07 -24.35
C HIS A 252 -28.68 12.08 -23.00
N LEU A 253 -29.92 12.55 -22.97
CA LEU A 253 -30.74 12.61 -21.74
C LEU A 253 -31.17 11.26 -21.22
N ILE A 254 -31.26 10.24 -22.10
CA ILE A 254 -31.69 8.87 -21.72
C ILE A 254 -30.49 7.98 -21.38
N ILE A 255 -29.40 8.10 -22.14
CA ILE A 255 -28.21 7.23 -21.97
C ILE A 255 -27.42 7.62 -20.73
N PHE A 256 -27.33 8.89 -20.37
CA PHE A 256 -26.60 9.34 -19.18
C PHE A 256 -27.15 8.77 -17.86
N PRO A 257 -28.46 8.81 -17.56
CA PRO A 257 -28.99 8.18 -16.35
C PRO A 257 -28.74 6.67 -16.31
N ALA A 258 -28.94 5.95 -17.41
CA ALA A 258 -28.69 4.51 -17.48
C ALA A 258 -27.20 4.19 -17.22
N TYR A 259 -26.31 4.99 -17.78
CA TYR A 259 -24.88 4.87 -17.57
C TYR A 259 -24.49 5.17 -16.11
N LEU A 260 -25.01 6.24 -15.52
CA LEU A 260 -24.80 6.58 -14.13
C LEU A 260 -25.28 5.48 -13.18
N ILE A 261 -26.48 4.94 -13.44
CA ILE A 261 -27.02 3.80 -12.67
C ILE A 261 -26.09 2.59 -12.79
N SER A 262 -25.63 2.24 -14.00
CA SER A 262 -24.71 1.14 -14.22
C SER A 262 -23.38 1.31 -13.45
N ALA A 263 -22.80 2.52 -13.47
CA ALA A 263 -21.58 2.82 -12.72
C ALA A 263 -21.78 2.73 -11.21
N CYS A 264 -22.92 3.21 -10.70
CA CYS A 264 -23.25 3.12 -9.27
C CYS A 264 -23.52 1.66 -8.84
N LEU A 265 -24.24 0.88 -9.66
CA LEU A 265 -24.48 -0.55 -9.39
C LEU A 265 -23.18 -1.35 -9.41
N THR A 266 -22.27 -1.07 -10.34
CA THR A 266 -20.97 -1.73 -10.40
C THR A 266 -20.15 -1.43 -9.14
N LEU A 267 -20.15 -0.19 -8.68
CA LEU A 267 -19.48 0.20 -7.44
C LEU A 267 -20.09 -0.49 -6.21
N LEU A 268 -21.41 -0.54 -6.13
CA LEU A 268 -22.16 -1.23 -5.06
C LEU A 268 -21.89 -2.73 -5.06
N MET A 269 -21.99 -3.40 -6.22
CA MET A 269 -21.66 -4.83 -6.34
C MET A 269 -20.23 -5.12 -5.89
N TRP A 270 -19.27 -4.29 -6.31
CA TRP A 270 -17.88 -4.47 -5.89
C TRP A 270 -17.72 -4.28 -4.38
N THR A 271 -18.39 -3.31 -3.79
CA THR A 271 -18.37 -3.08 -2.33
C THR A 271 -18.90 -4.28 -1.54
N ILE A 272 -19.92 -4.96 -2.07
CA ILE A 272 -20.49 -6.17 -1.47
C ILE A 272 -19.53 -7.38 -1.64
N LEU A 273 -18.88 -7.49 -2.80
CA LEU A 273 -17.98 -8.61 -3.12
C LEU A 273 -16.57 -8.44 -2.51
N GLU A 274 -16.20 -7.23 -2.11
CA GLU A 274 -14.88 -6.94 -1.56
C GLU A 274 -14.81 -7.33 -0.08
N PRO A 275 -13.86 -8.21 0.31
CA PRO A 275 -13.75 -8.66 1.71
C PRO A 275 -13.25 -7.59 2.69
N SER A 276 -12.98 -6.37 2.23
CA SER A 276 -12.36 -5.30 3.02
C SER A 276 -13.29 -4.59 3.98
N GLN A 277 -14.60 -4.87 3.99
CA GLN A 277 -15.59 -4.24 4.89
C GLN A 277 -15.45 -2.71 4.97
N LYS A 278 -15.51 -2.04 3.83
CA LYS A 278 -15.46 -0.58 3.78
C LYS A 278 -16.53 0.06 4.66
N PRO A 279 -16.19 1.08 5.46
CA PRO A 279 -17.17 1.80 6.24
C PRO A 279 -18.19 2.52 5.32
N LEU A 280 -19.44 2.63 5.77
CA LEU A 280 -20.53 3.18 4.97
C LEU A 280 -20.25 4.59 4.44
N ASN A 281 -19.64 5.43 5.27
CA ASN A 281 -19.28 6.80 4.86
C ASN A 281 -18.28 6.81 3.69
N ARG A 282 -17.37 5.86 3.62
CA ARG A 282 -16.45 5.74 2.48
C ARG A 282 -17.20 5.35 1.22
N VAL A 283 -18.12 4.38 1.32
CA VAL A 283 -18.98 3.97 0.20
C VAL A 283 -19.78 5.16 -0.32
N LEU A 284 -20.39 5.93 0.58
CA LEU A 284 -21.16 7.12 0.21
C LEU A 284 -20.30 8.20 -0.44
N LYS A 285 -19.08 8.45 0.07
CA LYS A 285 -18.12 9.36 -0.57
C LYS A 285 -17.75 8.86 -1.97
N GLU A 286 -17.42 7.58 -2.14
CA GLU A 286 -17.08 7.02 -3.46
C GLU A 286 -18.23 7.11 -4.45
N LEU A 287 -19.48 6.89 -4.01
CA LEU A 287 -20.68 7.11 -4.83
C LEU A 287 -20.83 8.57 -5.25
N LEU A 288 -20.75 9.50 -4.30
CA LEU A 288 -20.86 10.92 -4.57
C LEU A 288 -19.81 11.39 -5.60
N PHE A 289 -18.56 10.99 -5.41
CA PHE A 289 -17.49 11.32 -6.35
C PHE A 289 -17.67 10.68 -7.73
N THR A 290 -18.22 9.46 -7.77
CA THR A 290 -18.56 8.82 -9.06
C THR A 290 -19.61 9.63 -9.80
N ILE A 291 -20.64 10.08 -9.10
CA ILE A 291 -21.70 10.96 -9.67
C ILE A 291 -21.07 12.26 -10.19
N ILE A 292 -20.29 12.95 -9.36
CA ILE A 292 -19.63 14.22 -9.76
C ILE A 292 -18.74 14.02 -11.00
N LYS A 293 -17.91 12.97 -10.98
CA LYS A 293 -17.01 12.64 -12.10
C LYS A 293 -17.80 12.42 -13.39
N MET A 294 -18.84 11.56 -13.34
CA MET A 294 -19.62 11.23 -14.52
C MET A 294 -20.37 12.45 -15.07
N THR A 295 -20.97 13.24 -14.19
CA THR A 295 -21.67 14.47 -14.59
C THR A 295 -20.72 15.48 -15.23
N SER A 296 -19.53 15.67 -14.64
CA SER A 296 -18.52 16.59 -15.16
C SER A 296 -17.98 16.15 -16.53
N VAL A 297 -17.67 14.86 -16.69
CA VAL A 297 -17.15 14.32 -17.97
C VAL A 297 -18.22 14.42 -19.05
N PHE A 298 -19.48 14.17 -18.71
CA PHE A 298 -20.59 14.29 -19.66
C PHE A 298 -20.84 15.74 -20.08
N ALA A 299 -20.85 16.69 -19.12
CA ALA A 299 -20.98 18.12 -19.40
C ALA A 299 -19.83 18.64 -20.29
N LEU A 300 -18.60 18.19 -20.03
CA LEU A 300 -17.44 18.55 -20.84
C LEU A 300 -17.48 17.92 -22.23
N MET A 301 -18.02 16.72 -22.37
CA MET A 301 -18.25 16.12 -23.66
C MET A 301 -19.19 17.00 -24.51
N TYR A 302 -20.34 17.38 -23.96
CA TYR A 302 -21.28 18.29 -24.61
C TYR A 302 -20.59 19.61 -25.02
N LEU A 303 -19.84 20.21 -24.09
CA LEU A 303 -19.11 21.45 -24.36
C LEU A 303 -18.10 21.29 -25.53
N PHE A 304 -17.30 20.19 -25.51
CA PHE A 304 -16.29 19.99 -26.55
C PHE A 304 -16.90 19.70 -27.91
N THR A 305 -17.96 18.92 -27.97
CA THR A 305 -18.53 18.49 -29.25
C THR A 305 -19.56 19.49 -29.80
N ASP A 306 -20.44 20.03 -28.97
CA ASP A 306 -21.51 20.90 -29.42
C ASP A 306 -21.12 22.38 -29.44
N ALA A 307 -20.45 22.90 -28.40
CA ALA A 307 -20.04 24.28 -28.33
C ALA A 307 -18.75 24.55 -29.11
N PHE A 308 -17.71 23.75 -28.94
CA PHE A 308 -16.41 23.92 -29.59
C PHE A 308 -16.31 23.19 -30.94
N LYS A 309 -17.32 22.41 -31.36
CA LYS A 309 -17.32 21.60 -32.58
C LYS A 309 -16.08 20.72 -32.74
N MET A 310 -15.53 20.25 -31.61
CA MET A 310 -14.34 19.43 -31.59
C MET A 310 -14.65 18.03 -32.13
N SER A 311 -13.72 17.47 -32.91
CA SER A 311 -13.84 16.10 -33.38
C SER A 311 -13.87 15.11 -32.19
N PHE A 312 -14.74 14.12 -32.28
CA PHE A 312 -14.90 13.05 -31.30
C PHE A 312 -13.59 12.32 -31.02
N PHE A 313 -12.78 12.11 -32.05
CA PHE A 313 -11.46 11.46 -31.92
C PHE A 313 -10.48 12.25 -31.06
N ILE A 314 -10.70 13.56 -30.87
CA ILE A 314 -9.90 14.42 -30.01
C ILE A 314 -10.57 14.52 -28.62
N ALA A 315 -11.90 14.66 -28.58
CA ALA A 315 -12.64 14.84 -27.34
C ALA A 315 -12.55 13.61 -26.40
N ILE A 316 -12.70 12.38 -26.93
CA ILE A 316 -12.63 11.15 -26.12
C ILE A 316 -11.30 10.99 -25.38
N PRO A 317 -10.12 11.05 -26.01
CA PRO A 317 -8.86 10.96 -25.30
C PRO A 317 -8.70 12.01 -24.20
N LEU A 318 -9.12 13.25 -24.46
CA LEU A 318 -9.08 14.32 -23.46
C LEU A 318 -9.97 14.01 -22.25
N LEU A 319 -11.19 13.50 -22.48
CA LEU A 319 -12.12 13.13 -21.42
C LEU A 319 -11.62 11.92 -20.60
N VAL A 320 -10.95 10.95 -21.24
CA VAL A 320 -10.32 9.82 -20.56
C VAL A 320 -9.18 10.31 -19.66
N ILE A 321 -8.31 11.21 -20.17
CA ILE A 321 -7.24 11.81 -19.37
C ILE A 321 -7.83 12.58 -18.18
N LEU A 322 -8.89 13.32 -18.38
CA LEU A 322 -9.58 14.05 -17.32
C LEU A 322 -10.18 13.11 -16.27
N ALA A 323 -10.81 12.01 -16.68
CA ALA A 323 -11.35 11.00 -15.77
C ALA A 323 -10.24 10.35 -14.94
N CYS A 324 -9.07 10.08 -15.53
CA CYS A 324 -7.89 9.63 -14.80
C CYS A 324 -7.39 10.67 -13.79
N PHE A 325 -7.35 11.94 -14.19
CA PHE A 325 -6.98 13.04 -13.29
C PHE A 325 -7.95 13.18 -12.12
N TYR A 326 -9.24 13.01 -12.33
CA TYR A 326 -10.25 12.95 -11.26
C TYR A 326 -9.95 11.82 -10.26
N ASN A 327 -9.60 10.63 -10.74
CA ASN A 327 -9.25 9.52 -9.84
C ASN A 327 -8.01 9.84 -9.00
N LEU A 328 -6.99 10.51 -9.57
CA LEU A 328 -5.80 10.97 -8.83
C LEU A 328 -6.15 12.05 -7.79
N LEU A 329 -7.01 12.98 -8.13
CA LEU A 329 -7.47 14.02 -7.22
C LEU A 329 -8.20 13.41 -6.02
N LEU A 330 -9.09 12.44 -6.28
CA LEU A 330 -9.81 11.71 -5.25
C LEU A 330 -8.87 10.95 -4.31
N SER A 331 -7.82 10.32 -4.84
CA SER A 331 -6.82 9.63 -4.02
C SER A 331 -6.13 10.56 -3.01
N ARG A 332 -6.00 11.85 -3.33
CA ARG A 332 -5.43 12.86 -2.42
C ARG A 332 -6.44 13.35 -1.37
N ILE A 333 -7.71 13.44 -1.74
CA ILE A 333 -8.78 13.93 -0.83
C ILE A 333 -9.12 12.88 0.23
N PHE A 334 -9.03 11.59 -0.10
CA PHE A 334 -9.34 10.51 0.85
C PHE A 334 -8.23 10.23 1.86
N VAL A 335 -7.01 10.71 1.63
CA VAL A 335 -5.83 10.47 2.50
C VAL A 335 -5.58 11.63 3.48
N ASN A 336 -6.17 12.78 3.24
CA ASN A 336 -6.19 13.91 4.17
C ASN A 336 -7.52 13.93 4.92
#